data_bf2d5bdabe952df50270c0a97a1f421e
#
_entry.id   bf2d5bdabe952df50270c0a97a1f421e
#
_cell.length_a   1.000
_cell.length_b   1.000
_cell.length_c   1.000
_cell.angle_alpha   90.00
_cell.angle_beta   90.00
_cell.angle_gamma   90.00
#
_symmetry.space_group_name_H-M   'P 1'
#
loop_
_entity.id
_entity.type
_entity.pdbx_description
1 polymer ?
#
loop_
_entity_poly.entity_id
_entity_poly.type
_entity_poly.pdbx_seq_one_letter_code
_entity_poly.pdbx_strand_id
1 'polypeptide(L)'
;LALVQLAAAEGLIIVEDDVYRELNYDSDAPPSLWAIAKQHGIGHCVARLGSFAKSLAPGLRLGYMTAAPDLIARIADGGVIFSGGGNNHMAAMQVAAFCQNGDFDTNVAHLRNTYRARRDAMLRALDTYLPHCRYIKPAGGYFVWVECPPYVDTSKLLSKAEAQGMSYVPGTKFYTDGSGNNKLRLAFSLYEPAVLMEGVRRLGVALQYFLEDAQ
;
A
#
# COMPACT_ATOMS: atom_id res chain seq x y z
N LEU A 1 16.12 -9.66 -11.61
CA LEU A 1 16.85 -9.55 -12.88
C LEU A 1 16.11 -10.30 -14.01
N ALA A 2 15.75 -11.59 -13.83
CA ALA A 2 15.11 -12.40 -14.87
C ALA A 2 13.86 -11.74 -15.50
N LEU A 3 13.02 -11.10 -14.68
CA LEU A 3 11.82 -10.40 -15.16
C LEU A 3 12.16 -9.24 -16.12
N VAL A 4 13.15 -8.40 -15.78
CA VAL A 4 13.54 -7.27 -16.64
C VAL A 4 14.26 -7.75 -17.92
N GLN A 5 15.02 -8.84 -17.84
CA GLN A 5 15.64 -9.46 -19.02
C GLN A 5 14.59 -10.02 -19.96
N LEU A 6 13.57 -10.71 -19.44
CA LEU A 6 12.46 -11.20 -20.25
C LEU A 6 11.70 -10.05 -20.92
N ALA A 7 11.37 -8.99 -20.17
CA ALA A 7 10.68 -7.82 -20.72
C ALA A 7 11.48 -7.16 -21.86
N ALA A 8 12.80 -7.02 -21.68
CA ALA A 8 13.66 -6.45 -22.72
C ALA A 8 13.73 -7.35 -23.97
N ALA A 9 13.80 -8.68 -23.80
CA ALA A 9 13.85 -9.63 -24.91
C ALA A 9 12.54 -9.66 -25.71
N GLU A 10 11.40 -9.53 -25.02
CA GLU A 10 10.06 -9.57 -25.64
C GLU A 10 9.54 -8.16 -26.06
N GLY A 11 10.33 -7.11 -25.92
CA GLY A 11 9.92 -5.75 -26.25
C GLY A 11 8.78 -5.20 -25.40
N LEU A 12 8.65 -5.68 -24.15
CA LEU A 12 7.61 -5.27 -23.20
C LEU A 12 8.09 -4.14 -22.32
N ILE A 13 7.15 -3.33 -21.84
CA ILE A 13 7.40 -2.31 -20.81
C ILE A 13 6.76 -2.77 -19.49
N ILE A 14 7.59 -2.84 -18.45
CA ILE A 14 7.13 -3.06 -17.09
C ILE A 14 6.73 -1.71 -16.48
N VAL A 15 5.50 -1.60 -15.98
CA VAL A 15 5.08 -0.50 -15.12
C VAL A 15 5.25 -0.96 -13.67
N GLU A 16 6.26 -0.42 -12.99
CA GLU A 16 6.55 -0.74 -11.58
C GLU A 16 5.79 0.24 -10.68
N ASP A 17 4.72 -0.22 -10.01
CA ASP A 17 4.00 0.56 -8.99
C ASP A 17 4.73 0.48 -7.65
N ASP A 18 5.57 1.47 -7.36
CA ASP A 18 6.49 1.51 -6.21
C ASP A 18 6.10 2.62 -5.20
N VAL A 19 4.82 2.95 -5.13
CA VAL A 19 4.29 4.07 -4.34
C VAL A 19 4.43 3.92 -2.81
N TYR A 20 4.74 2.72 -2.31
CA TYR A 20 4.97 2.43 -0.90
C TYR A 20 6.45 2.24 -0.53
N ARG A 21 7.37 2.49 -1.45
CA ARG A 21 8.80 2.20 -1.29
C ARG A 21 9.40 2.77 -0.01
N GLU A 22 9.11 4.00 0.33
CA GLU A 22 9.64 4.68 1.50
C GLU A 22 9.10 4.11 2.82
N LEU A 23 7.98 3.38 2.77
CA LEU A 23 7.29 2.86 3.94
C LEU A 23 7.64 1.39 4.24
N ASN A 24 8.91 1.05 4.20
CA ASN A 24 9.45 -0.18 4.78
C ASN A 24 9.87 0.07 6.23
N TYR A 25 9.47 -0.82 7.14
CA TYR A 25 9.63 -0.62 8.58
C TYR A 25 10.74 -1.47 9.18
N ASP A 26 10.95 -2.67 8.66
CA ASP A 26 11.83 -3.68 9.26
C ASP A 26 13.18 -3.81 8.53
N SER A 27 13.29 -3.31 7.32
CA SER A 27 14.50 -3.34 6.48
C SER A 27 14.48 -2.24 5.44
N ASP A 28 15.58 -2.06 4.74
CA ASP A 28 15.60 -1.24 3.54
C ASP A 28 14.78 -1.88 2.41
N ALA A 29 14.17 -1.04 1.57
CA ALA A 29 13.46 -1.52 0.39
C ALA A 29 14.44 -2.22 -0.57
N PRO A 30 14.05 -3.35 -1.16
CA PRO A 30 14.88 -4.00 -2.18
C PRO A 30 15.10 -3.06 -3.38
N PRO A 31 16.15 -3.25 -4.19
CA PRO A 31 16.35 -2.47 -5.40
C PRO A 31 15.10 -2.50 -6.30
N SER A 32 14.69 -1.33 -6.83
CA SER A 32 13.60 -1.27 -7.78
C SER A 32 13.93 -2.00 -9.08
N LEU A 33 12.91 -2.46 -9.80
CA LEU A 33 13.11 -3.07 -11.13
C LEU A 33 13.79 -2.07 -12.07
N TRP A 34 13.43 -0.77 -11.98
CA TRP A 34 14.09 0.29 -12.76
C TRP A 34 15.58 0.40 -12.44
N ALA A 35 15.97 0.34 -11.14
CA ALA A 35 17.38 0.40 -10.74
C ALA A 35 18.15 -0.82 -11.26
N ILE A 36 17.56 -2.03 -11.14
CA ILE A 36 18.14 -3.27 -11.68
C ILE A 36 18.30 -3.18 -13.20
N ALA A 37 17.27 -2.76 -13.92
CA ALA A 37 17.27 -2.63 -15.36
C ALA A 37 18.34 -1.62 -15.83
N LYS A 38 18.44 -0.46 -15.16
CA LYS A 38 19.45 0.56 -15.46
C LYS A 38 20.88 0.03 -15.26
N GLN A 39 21.13 -0.71 -14.17
CA GLN A 39 22.43 -1.28 -13.87
C GLN A 39 22.89 -2.29 -14.98
N HIS A 40 21.93 -2.93 -15.66
CA HIS A 40 22.20 -3.91 -16.72
C HIS A 40 22.04 -3.34 -18.14
N GLY A 41 21.91 -2.02 -18.30
CA GLY A 41 21.80 -1.38 -19.61
C GLY A 41 20.46 -1.56 -20.32
N ILE A 42 19.43 -2.07 -19.65
CA ILE A 42 18.08 -2.36 -20.17
C ILE A 42 17.01 -1.49 -19.53
N GLY A 43 17.35 -0.28 -19.05
CA GLY A 43 16.42 0.62 -18.37
C GLY A 43 15.26 1.12 -19.25
N HIS A 44 15.32 0.94 -20.57
CA HIS A 44 14.26 1.30 -21.51
C HIS A 44 12.96 0.48 -21.34
N CYS A 45 13.03 -0.68 -20.70
CA CYS A 45 11.88 -1.57 -20.51
C CYS A 45 11.15 -1.37 -19.17
N VAL A 46 11.53 -0.38 -18.33
CA VAL A 46 10.88 -0.15 -17.04
C VAL A 46 10.47 1.31 -16.86
N ALA A 47 9.19 1.52 -16.49
CA ALA A 47 8.65 2.78 -16.00
C ALA A 47 8.27 2.61 -14.53
N ARG A 48 9.00 3.26 -13.62
CA ARG A 48 8.75 3.23 -12.19
C ARG A 48 7.86 4.40 -11.78
N LEU A 49 6.76 4.12 -11.07
CA LEU A 49 5.85 5.10 -10.51
C LEU A 49 6.14 5.30 -9.02
N GLY A 50 6.25 6.54 -8.61
CA GLY A 50 6.37 6.94 -7.21
C GLY A 50 5.28 7.93 -6.82
N SER A 51 5.05 8.12 -5.51
CA SER A 51 4.00 8.99 -5.02
C SER A 51 4.36 9.65 -3.70
N PHE A 52 4.15 10.95 -3.61
CA PHE A 52 4.25 11.69 -2.35
C PHE A 52 3.00 11.58 -1.49
N ALA A 53 1.91 11.00 -2.02
CA ALA A 53 0.67 10.80 -1.27
C ALA A 53 0.83 9.80 -0.10
N LYS A 54 1.84 8.93 -0.14
CA LYS A 54 2.08 7.91 0.90
C LYS A 54 3.22 8.31 1.84
N SER A 55 4.25 8.94 1.30
CA SER A 55 5.47 9.29 2.02
C SER A 55 5.52 10.74 2.51
N LEU A 56 4.54 11.59 2.11
CA LEU A 56 4.45 12.98 2.55
C LEU A 56 3.02 13.34 2.96
N ALA A 57 2.15 13.64 2.00
CA ALA A 57 0.78 14.06 2.30
C ALA A 57 -0.19 13.65 1.18
N PRO A 58 -1.25 12.88 1.49
CA PRO A 58 -2.20 12.39 0.49
C PRO A 58 -2.99 13.51 -0.22
N GLY A 59 -3.20 14.65 0.45
CA GLY A 59 -3.90 15.81 -0.08
C GLY A 59 -3.18 16.54 -1.20
N LEU A 60 -1.86 16.39 -1.34
CA LEU A 60 -1.06 17.03 -2.38
C LEU A 60 -1.34 16.45 -3.78
N ARG A 61 -1.85 15.24 -3.87
CA ARG A 61 -2.16 14.56 -5.14
C ARG A 61 -1.01 14.62 -6.15
N LEU A 62 0.23 14.42 -5.67
CA LEU A 62 1.46 14.48 -6.47
C LEU A 62 2.13 13.12 -6.54
N GLY A 63 2.46 12.68 -7.74
CA GLY A 63 3.28 11.52 -8.04
C GLY A 63 4.36 11.87 -9.06
N TYR A 64 5.24 10.93 -9.31
CA TYR A 64 6.30 11.05 -10.29
C TYR A 64 6.55 9.74 -11.01
N MET A 65 7.16 9.83 -12.19
CA MET A 65 7.61 8.66 -12.94
C MET A 65 9.11 8.77 -13.19
N THR A 66 9.79 7.64 -13.09
CA THR A 66 11.19 7.48 -13.50
C THR A 66 11.24 6.43 -14.60
N ALA A 67 11.70 6.84 -15.79
CA ALA A 67 11.80 5.96 -16.96
C ALA A 67 12.93 6.42 -17.88
N ALA A 68 13.16 5.72 -19.00
CA ALA A 68 14.09 6.15 -20.03
C ALA A 68 13.64 7.47 -20.67
N PRO A 69 14.59 8.33 -21.12
CA PRO A 69 14.27 9.66 -21.64
C PRO A 69 13.30 9.67 -22.82
N ASP A 70 13.40 8.71 -23.71
CA ASP A 70 12.51 8.57 -24.87
C ASP A 70 11.06 8.27 -24.47
N LEU A 71 10.86 7.43 -23.44
CA LEU A 71 9.53 7.16 -22.89
C LEU A 71 8.96 8.40 -22.20
N ILE A 72 9.78 9.11 -21.42
CA ILE A 72 9.37 10.37 -20.77
C ILE A 72 8.99 11.41 -21.81
N ALA A 73 9.79 11.58 -22.88
CA ALA A 73 9.50 12.52 -23.95
C ALA A 73 8.14 12.22 -24.62
N ARG A 74 7.88 10.96 -24.97
CA ARG A 74 6.59 10.55 -25.55
C ARG A 74 5.38 10.85 -24.65
N ILE A 75 5.54 10.72 -23.33
CA ILE A 75 4.47 11.04 -22.38
C ILE A 75 4.33 12.56 -22.23
N ALA A 76 5.44 13.30 -22.20
CA ALA A 76 5.45 14.76 -22.09
C ALA A 76 4.83 15.45 -23.31
N ASP A 77 4.96 14.86 -24.50
CA ASP A 77 4.30 15.33 -25.73
C ASP A 77 2.79 15.06 -25.75
N GLY A 78 2.27 14.33 -24.75
CA GLY A 78 0.83 14.10 -24.60
C GLY A 78 0.07 15.40 -24.32
N GLY A 79 -1.12 15.57 -24.94
CA GLY A 79 -1.88 16.82 -24.95
C GLY A 79 -2.14 17.47 -23.59
N VAL A 80 -2.27 16.68 -22.51
CA VAL A 80 -2.49 17.21 -21.15
C VAL A 80 -1.25 17.97 -20.65
N ILE A 81 -0.06 17.40 -20.82
CA ILE A 81 1.20 18.03 -20.36
C ILE A 81 1.58 19.17 -21.29
N PHE A 82 1.45 18.98 -22.61
CA PHE A 82 1.76 19.97 -23.61
C PHE A 82 0.92 21.25 -23.47
N SER A 83 -0.36 21.12 -23.12
CA SER A 83 -1.28 22.28 -23.00
C SER A 83 -1.19 23.02 -21.66
N GLY A 84 -0.74 22.37 -20.59
CA GLY A 84 -0.82 22.92 -19.22
C GLY A 84 0.43 22.81 -18.37
N GLY A 85 1.51 22.21 -18.85
CA GLY A 85 2.80 22.14 -18.13
C GLY A 85 2.80 21.23 -16.90
N GLY A 86 1.75 20.47 -16.64
CA GLY A 86 1.63 19.55 -15.51
C GLY A 86 0.38 19.78 -14.66
N ASN A 87 -0.06 18.73 -13.97
CA ASN A 87 -1.36 18.72 -13.28
C ASN A 87 -1.40 19.53 -11.97
N ASN A 88 -0.27 19.70 -11.28
CA ASN A 88 -0.22 20.39 -9.99
C ASN A 88 1.16 21.01 -9.73
N HIS A 89 1.45 22.07 -10.47
CA HIS A 89 2.75 22.74 -10.40
C HIS A 89 3.06 23.32 -9.01
N MET A 90 2.06 23.89 -8.33
CA MET A 90 2.23 24.44 -6.99
C MET A 90 2.68 23.37 -5.99
N ALA A 91 2.01 22.22 -5.95
CA ALA A 91 2.42 21.11 -5.08
C ALA A 91 3.80 20.57 -5.47
N ALA A 92 4.14 20.51 -6.77
CA ALA A 92 5.45 20.06 -7.21
C ALA A 92 6.57 20.97 -6.69
N MET A 93 6.39 22.28 -6.74
CA MET A 93 7.36 23.25 -6.22
C MET A 93 7.51 23.19 -4.71
N GLN A 94 6.40 23.03 -3.97
CA GLN A 94 6.42 22.85 -2.51
C GLN A 94 7.17 21.58 -2.12
N VAL A 95 6.88 20.46 -2.79
CA VAL A 95 7.56 19.18 -2.53
C VAL A 95 9.04 19.26 -2.89
N ALA A 96 9.40 19.92 -4.00
CA ALA A 96 10.79 20.11 -4.37
C ALA A 96 11.57 20.88 -3.29
N ALA A 97 11.02 21.98 -2.78
CA ALA A 97 11.63 22.74 -1.68
C ALA A 97 11.77 21.88 -0.39
N PHE A 98 10.73 21.10 -0.05
CA PHE A 98 10.76 20.22 1.11
C PHE A 98 11.85 19.13 0.98
N CYS A 99 12.03 18.56 -0.21
CA CYS A 99 13.09 17.59 -0.48
C CYS A 99 14.48 18.22 -0.43
N GLN A 100 14.65 19.43 -0.98
CA GLN A 100 15.94 20.14 -1.01
C GLN A 100 16.45 20.49 0.39
N ASN A 101 15.55 20.75 1.33
CA ASN A 101 15.89 21.06 2.72
C ASN A 101 16.26 19.81 3.56
N GLY A 102 16.08 18.59 3.03
CA GLY A 102 16.26 17.35 3.80
C GLY A 102 15.08 16.98 4.71
N ASP A 103 14.02 17.78 4.69
CA ASP A 103 12.82 17.56 5.52
C ASP A 103 12.08 16.29 5.12
N PHE A 104 12.17 15.90 3.84
CA PHE A 104 11.54 14.68 3.34
C PHE A 104 12.08 13.42 4.04
N ASP A 105 13.39 13.27 4.16
CA ASP A 105 14.00 12.11 4.80
C ASP A 105 13.67 12.04 6.30
N THR A 106 13.66 13.18 6.96
CA THR A 106 13.23 13.32 8.36
C THR A 106 11.77 12.90 8.54
N ASN A 107 10.89 13.35 7.65
CA ASN A 107 9.48 12.97 7.65
C ASN A 107 9.29 11.48 7.40
N VAL A 108 10.00 10.89 6.43
CA VAL A 108 9.93 9.45 6.14
C VAL A 108 10.37 8.62 7.35
N ALA A 109 11.44 9.02 8.05
CA ALA A 109 11.88 8.36 9.26
C ALA A 109 10.81 8.41 10.37
N HIS A 110 10.17 9.56 10.55
CA HIS A 110 9.04 9.72 11.48
C HIS A 110 7.86 8.83 11.10
N LEU A 111 7.46 8.82 9.84
CA LEU A 111 6.35 7.99 9.35
C LEU A 111 6.62 6.49 9.53
N ARG A 112 7.84 6.03 9.23
CA ARG A 112 8.26 4.64 9.45
C ARG A 112 8.10 4.22 10.91
N ASN A 113 8.52 5.03 11.86
CA ASN A 113 8.37 4.75 13.28
C ASN A 113 6.90 4.73 13.72
N THR A 114 6.12 5.70 13.27
CA THR A 114 4.69 5.81 13.57
C THR A 114 3.92 4.60 13.03
N TYR A 115 4.11 4.26 11.77
CA TYR A 115 3.38 3.14 11.16
C TYR A 115 3.86 1.78 11.66
N ARG A 116 5.13 1.64 12.00
CA ARG A 116 5.64 0.43 12.69
C ARG A 116 4.91 0.21 14.00
N ALA A 117 4.79 1.25 14.84
CA ALA A 117 4.09 1.16 16.12
C ALA A 117 2.60 0.80 15.96
N ARG A 118 1.94 1.41 14.98
CA ARG A 118 0.53 1.13 14.63
C ARG A 118 0.33 -0.29 14.12
N ARG A 119 1.16 -0.75 13.18
CA ARG A 119 1.17 -2.12 12.69
C ARG A 119 1.32 -3.12 13.84
N ASP A 120 2.35 -2.94 14.67
CA ASP A 120 2.66 -3.88 15.73
C ASP A 120 1.56 -3.93 16.81
N ALA A 121 0.88 -2.81 17.07
CA ALA A 121 -0.29 -2.77 17.95
C ALA A 121 -1.46 -3.57 17.35
N MET A 122 -1.76 -3.37 16.05
CA MET A 122 -2.79 -4.14 15.35
C MET A 122 -2.50 -5.64 15.35
N LEU A 123 -1.25 -6.05 15.10
CA LEU A 123 -0.85 -7.46 15.09
C LEU A 123 -1.02 -8.10 16.48
N ARG A 124 -0.58 -7.42 17.55
CA ARG A 124 -0.83 -7.90 18.92
C ARG A 124 -2.32 -8.08 19.22
N ALA A 125 -3.15 -7.16 18.75
CA ALA A 125 -4.60 -7.28 18.93
C ALA A 125 -5.19 -8.45 18.14
N LEU A 126 -4.70 -8.70 16.91
CA LEU A 126 -5.09 -9.86 16.10
C LEU A 126 -4.76 -11.16 16.82
N ASP A 127 -3.56 -11.30 17.37
CA ASP A 127 -3.14 -12.47 18.13
C ASP A 127 -4.03 -12.70 19.38
N THR A 128 -4.47 -11.62 20.02
CA THR A 128 -5.29 -11.67 21.22
C THR A 128 -6.76 -11.97 20.96
N TYR A 129 -7.36 -11.27 20.01
CA TYR A 129 -8.82 -11.25 19.80
C TYR A 129 -9.30 -12.11 18.63
N LEU A 130 -8.40 -12.48 17.70
CA LEU A 130 -8.69 -13.33 16.55
C LEU A 130 -7.64 -14.45 16.39
N PRO A 131 -7.41 -15.26 17.43
CA PRO A 131 -6.32 -16.25 17.44
C PRO A 131 -6.47 -17.37 16.40
N HIS A 132 -7.66 -17.55 15.83
CA HIS A 132 -7.94 -18.52 14.76
C HIS A 132 -7.76 -17.95 13.36
N CYS A 133 -7.50 -16.65 13.24
CA CYS A 133 -7.18 -16.00 11.96
C CYS A 133 -5.68 -16.06 11.69
N ARG A 134 -5.31 -16.08 10.41
CA ARG A 134 -3.92 -16.08 9.97
C ARG A 134 -3.60 -14.78 9.29
N TYR A 135 -2.37 -14.33 9.40
CA TYR A 135 -1.85 -13.20 8.66
C TYR A 135 -0.34 -13.34 8.46
N ILE A 136 0.20 -12.65 7.45
CA ILE A 136 1.64 -12.46 7.30
C ILE A 136 1.95 -11.06 7.80
N LYS A 137 2.91 -10.92 8.73
CA LYS A 137 3.39 -9.62 9.21
C LYS A 137 3.90 -8.81 8.01
N PRO A 138 3.27 -7.68 7.65
CA PRO A 138 3.77 -6.85 6.56
C PRO A 138 5.06 -6.13 6.97
N ALA A 139 6.09 -6.16 6.13
CA ALA A 139 7.33 -5.41 6.36
C ALA A 139 7.16 -3.89 6.16
N GLY A 140 6.09 -3.46 5.50
CA GLY A 140 5.81 -2.07 5.17
C GLY A 140 4.35 -1.85 4.74
N GLY A 141 4.09 -0.67 4.17
CA GLY A 141 2.76 -0.29 3.65
C GLY A 141 1.76 0.08 4.75
N TYR A 142 0.47 -0.08 4.48
CA TYR A 142 -0.63 0.41 5.33
C TYR A 142 -1.57 -0.68 5.81
N PHE A 143 -1.40 -1.93 5.34
CA PHE A 143 -2.43 -2.94 5.42
C PHE A 143 -1.92 -4.25 6.01
N VAL A 144 -2.81 -4.91 6.76
CA VAL A 144 -2.66 -6.32 7.12
C VAL A 144 -3.70 -7.10 6.34
N TRP A 145 -3.26 -8.16 5.67
CA TRP A 145 -4.14 -9.13 5.03
C TRP A 145 -4.39 -10.27 5.99
N VAL A 146 -5.66 -10.48 6.35
CA VAL A 146 -6.08 -11.45 7.34
C VAL A 146 -6.91 -12.53 6.66
N GLU A 147 -6.62 -13.78 6.98
CA GLU A 147 -7.38 -14.96 6.56
C GLU A 147 -8.07 -15.57 7.77
N CYS A 148 -9.39 -15.52 7.77
CA CYS A 148 -10.26 -16.16 8.75
C CYS A 148 -10.42 -17.66 8.43
N PRO A 149 -10.93 -18.49 9.35
CA PRO A 149 -11.30 -19.86 9.05
C PRO A 149 -12.23 -19.97 7.84
N PRO A 150 -12.17 -21.07 7.06
CA PRO A 150 -12.91 -21.20 5.78
C PRO A 150 -14.42 -21.03 5.87
N TYR A 151 -15.00 -21.28 7.04
CA TYR A 151 -16.44 -21.15 7.30
C TYR A 151 -16.89 -19.71 7.57
N VAL A 152 -15.98 -18.76 7.67
CA VAL A 152 -16.28 -17.34 7.88
C VAL A 152 -16.44 -16.63 6.55
N ASP A 153 -17.64 -16.13 6.25
CA ASP A 153 -17.88 -15.24 5.13
C ASP A 153 -17.69 -13.79 5.59
N THR A 154 -16.57 -13.18 5.19
CA THR A 154 -16.19 -11.81 5.60
C THR A 154 -17.09 -10.74 4.98
N SER A 155 -17.79 -11.02 3.87
CA SER A 155 -18.76 -10.09 3.32
C SER A 155 -20.02 -10.02 4.17
N LYS A 156 -20.45 -11.15 4.75
CA LYS A 156 -21.59 -11.20 5.69
C LYS A 156 -21.20 -10.70 7.08
N LEU A 157 -19.99 -11.00 7.55
CA LEU A 157 -19.47 -10.52 8.81
C LEU A 157 -19.37 -8.99 8.87
N LEU A 158 -19.19 -8.31 7.73
CA LEU A 158 -18.98 -6.85 7.68
C LEU A 158 -20.10 -6.08 8.37
N SER A 159 -21.36 -6.42 8.12
CA SER A 159 -22.50 -5.73 8.75
C SER A 159 -22.50 -5.84 10.29
N LYS A 160 -22.07 -6.99 10.82
CA LYS A 160 -21.93 -7.20 12.27
C LYS A 160 -20.75 -6.39 12.84
N ALA A 161 -19.64 -6.30 12.09
CA ALA A 161 -18.50 -5.47 12.48
C ALA A 161 -18.88 -3.97 12.48
N GLU A 162 -19.63 -3.52 11.49
CA GLU A 162 -20.13 -2.12 11.42
C GLU A 162 -21.10 -1.80 12.57
N ALA A 163 -21.93 -2.74 12.96
CA ALA A 163 -22.79 -2.60 14.14
C ALA A 163 -21.99 -2.46 15.44
N GLN A 164 -20.75 -2.99 15.50
CA GLN A 164 -19.79 -2.78 16.61
C GLN A 164 -18.95 -1.50 16.42
N GLY A 165 -19.18 -0.69 15.37
CA GLY A 165 -18.45 0.55 15.08
C GLY A 165 -17.04 0.30 14.51
N MET A 166 -16.83 -0.80 13.79
CA MET A 166 -15.59 -1.16 13.12
C MET A 166 -15.87 -1.60 11.69
N SER A 167 -15.01 -1.22 10.73
CA SER A 167 -15.16 -1.59 9.34
C SER A 167 -13.83 -2.08 8.74
N TYR A 168 -13.91 -2.84 7.65
CA TYR A 168 -12.79 -3.39 6.89
C TYR A 168 -13.18 -3.58 5.43
N VAL A 169 -12.22 -3.99 4.60
CA VAL A 169 -12.52 -4.33 3.21
C VAL A 169 -12.54 -5.86 3.06
N PRO A 170 -13.70 -6.47 2.70
CA PRO A 170 -13.80 -7.91 2.46
C PRO A 170 -12.87 -8.37 1.34
N GLY A 171 -12.35 -9.59 1.48
CA GLY A 171 -11.41 -10.18 0.53
C GLY A 171 -11.97 -10.32 -0.89
N THR A 172 -13.26 -10.60 -1.02
CA THR A 172 -13.95 -10.71 -2.32
C THR A 172 -13.77 -9.49 -3.25
N LYS A 173 -13.43 -8.32 -2.69
CA LYS A 173 -13.14 -7.10 -3.47
C LYS A 173 -11.79 -7.14 -4.19
N PHE A 174 -10.94 -8.12 -3.91
CA PHE A 174 -9.58 -8.24 -4.45
C PHE A 174 -9.39 -9.45 -5.39
N TYR A 175 -10.43 -10.24 -5.58
CA TYR A 175 -10.41 -11.42 -6.43
C TYR A 175 -11.41 -11.27 -7.58
N THR A 176 -10.99 -11.62 -8.78
CA THR A 176 -11.82 -11.53 -9.99
C THR A 176 -12.64 -12.80 -10.23
N ASP A 177 -12.28 -13.90 -9.58
CA ASP A 177 -12.89 -15.22 -9.70
C ASP A 177 -13.95 -15.52 -8.62
N GLY A 178 -14.29 -14.52 -7.79
CA GLY A 178 -15.25 -14.68 -6.69
C GLY A 178 -14.70 -15.39 -5.45
N SER A 179 -13.41 -15.68 -5.41
CA SER A 179 -12.74 -16.24 -4.22
C SER A 179 -12.49 -15.19 -3.13
N GLY A 180 -11.81 -15.55 -2.05
CA GLY A 180 -11.44 -14.63 -0.98
C GLY A 180 -12.53 -14.37 0.06
N ASN A 181 -13.57 -15.22 0.11
CA ASN A 181 -14.72 -15.08 1.01
C ASN A 181 -14.33 -15.02 2.50
N ASN A 182 -13.30 -15.76 2.90
CA ASN A 182 -12.80 -15.80 4.28
C ASN A 182 -11.64 -14.83 4.54
N LYS A 183 -11.39 -13.87 3.65
CA LYS A 183 -10.27 -12.94 3.76
C LYS A 183 -10.75 -11.52 3.95
N LEU A 184 -9.94 -10.69 4.59
CA LEU A 184 -10.22 -9.27 4.78
C LEU A 184 -8.92 -8.45 4.85
N ARG A 185 -9.03 -7.17 4.53
CA ARG A 185 -7.93 -6.21 4.63
C ARG A 185 -8.21 -5.19 5.73
N LEU A 186 -7.30 -5.10 6.69
CA LEU A 186 -7.28 -4.06 7.72
C LEU A 186 -6.28 -2.96 7.37
N ALA A 187 -6.63 -1.70 7.66
CA ALA A 187 -5.74 -0.56 7.51
C ALA A 187 -5.29 -0.05 8.87
N PHE A 188 -3.98 0.16 9.05
CA PHE A 188 -3.42 0.72 10.29
C PHE A 188 -2.87 2.15 10.13
N SER A 189 -3.10 2.78 8.97
CA SER A 189 -2.47 4.05 8.64
C SER A 189 -3.08 5.29 9.32
N LEU A 190 -4.33 5.23 9.77
CA LEU A 190 -5.07 6.42 10.20
C LEU A 190 -5.07 6.62 11.72
N TYR A 191 -5.42 5.58 12.47
CA TYR A 191 -5.70 5.70 13.90
C TYR A 191 -4.49 5.42 14.79
N GLU A 192 -4.53 5.93 16.02
CA GLU A 192 -3.53 5.67 17.03
C GLU A 192 -3.59 4.20 17.51
N PRO A 193 -2.47 3.66 18.06
CA PRO A 193 -2.38 2.25 18.46
C PRO A 193 -3.52 1.75 19.33
N ALA A 194 -3.96 2.53 20.32
CA ALA A 194 -5.06 2.14 21.21
C ALA A 194 -6.39 1.98 20.49
N VAL A 195 -6.69 2.87 19.53
CA VAL A 195 -7.92 2.82 18.72
C VAL A 195 -7.88 1.63 17.76
N LEU A 196 -6.72 1.32 17.18
CA LEU A 196 -6.54 0.14 16.33
C LEU A 196 -6.75 -1.16 17.11
N MET A 197 -6.22 -1.27 18.32
CA MET A 197 -6.41 -2.43 19.19
C MET A 197 -7.90 -2.61 19.55
N GLU A 198 -8.58 -1.52 19.90
CA GLU A 198 -10.03 -1.54 20.18
C GLU A 198 -10.84 -1.94 18.94
N GLY A 199 -10.49 -1.45 17.75
CA GLY A 199 -11.13 -1.86 16.49
C GLY A 199 -11.03 -3.36 16.24
N VAL A 200 -9.85 -3.96 16.46
CA VAL A 200 -9.65 -5.41 16.32
C VAL A 200 -10.41 -6.18 17.40
N ARG A 201 -10.47 -5.67 18.64
CA ARG A 201 -11.30 -6.27 19.70
C ARG A 201 -12.78 -6.33 19.31
N ARG A 202 -13.31 -5.25 18.75
CA ARG A 202 -14.69 -5.17 18.23
C ARG A 202 -14.94 -6.15 17.08
N LEU A 203 -13.95 -6.34 16.20
CA LEU A 203 -14.02 -7.36 15.16
C LEU A 203 -14.10 -8.76 15.76
N GLY A 204 -13.35 -9.05 16.82
CA GLY A 204 -13.45 -10.31 17.56
C GLY A 204 -14.86 -10.56 18.13
N VAL A 205 -15.47 -9.54 18.73
CA VAL A 205 -16.86 -9.62 19.22
C VAL A 205 -17.85 -9.86 18.07
N ALA A 206 -17.69 -9.13 16.96
CA ALA A 206 -18.54 -9.33 15.78
C ALA A 206 -18.42 -10.75 15.21
N LEU A 207 -17.21 -11.32 15.21
CA LEU A 207 -16.98 -12.69 14.76
C LEU A 207 -17.67 -13.72 15.69
N GLN A 208 -17.66 -13.51 17.00
CA GLN A 208 -18.39 -14.36 17.94
C GLN A 208 -19.89 -14.36 17.65
N TYR A 209 -20.51 -13.20 17.52
CA TYR A 209 -21.93 -13.09 17.14
C TYR A 209 -22.24 -13.71 15.77
N PHE A 210 -21.30 -13.60 14.83
CA PHE A 210 -21.47 -14.22 13.51
C PHE A 210 -21.50 -15.75 13.61
N LEU A 211 -20.68 -16.34 14.47
CA LEU A 211 -20.61 -17.79 14.66
C LEU A 211 -21.80 -18.34 15.46
N GLU A 212 -22.30 -17.57 16.42
CA GLU A 212 -23.50 -17.94 17.20
C GLU A 212 -24.76 -17.98 16.32
N ASP A 213 -24.91 -17.02 15.40
CA ASP A 213 -26.06 -16.99 14.47
C ASP A 213 -25.98 -18.07 13.36
N ALA A 214 -24.83 -18.72 13.18
CA ALA A 214 -24.63 -19.75 12.18
C ALA A 214 -24.89 -21.19 12.72
N GLN A 215 -25.13 -21.34 14.03
CA GLN A 215 -25.50 -22.58 14.71
C GLN A 215 -27.00 -22.75 14.76
#